data_911ff9ffe00a558e4476a98695f5a50d
#
_entry.id   911ff9ffe00a558e4476a98695f5a50d
#
_cell.length_a   1.000
_cell.length_b   1.000
_cell.length_c   1.000
_cell.angle_alpha   90.00
_cell.angle_beta   90.00
_cell.angle_gamma   90.00
#
_symmetry.space_group_name_H-M   'P 1'
#
loop_
_entity.id
_entity.type
_entity.pdbx_description
1 polymer ?
#
loop_
_entity_poly.entity_id
_entity_poly.type
_entity_poly.pdbx_seq_one_letter_code
_entity_poly.pdbx_strand_id
1 'polypeptide(L)'
;MIYIPEVLLTIFYACFGIILMLTANTVIDFFVPGKFSEEIKRGNCAVAWLSAGSFIGIGEILRAVIMSPAVTTADTSLLHGIVASVVYAVLGIVLFVTGYMFINIWHRKYKLSEEIMRGNTAAGILVFGIFVGLALVISGAVH
;
A
#
# COMPACT_ATOMS: atom_id res chain seq x y z
N MET A 1 19.52 26.37 -7.01
CA MET A 1 18.35 27.26 -7.17
C MET A 1 17.12 26.36 -7.04
N ILE A 2 16.36 26.46 -5.95
CA ILE A 2 15.15 25.61 -5.74
C ILE A 2 14.06 26.23 -6.60
N TYR A 3 13.56 25.49 -7.58
CA TYR A 3 12.46 25.94 -8.43
C TYR A 3 11.13 25.76 -7.68
N ILE A 4 10.39 26.84 -7.50
CA ILE A 4 9.06 26.86 -6.85
C ILE A 4 8.12 25.80 -7.43
N PRO A 5 8.07 25.54 -8.75
CA PRO A 5 7.25 24.45 -9.32
C PRO A 5 7.61 23.06 -8.82
N GLU A 6 8.90 22.77 -8.62
CA GLU A 6 9.35 21.45 -8.13
C GLU A 6 8.93 21.21 -6.68
N VAL A 7 8.98 22.24 -5.84
CA VAL A 7 8.52 22.17 -4.46
C VAL A 7 7.02 21.93 -4.39
N LEU A 8 6.24 22.65 -5.20
CA LEU A 8 4.79 22.46 -5.27
C LEU A 8 4.42 21.06 -5.75
N LEU A 9 5.13 20.54 -6.74
CA LEU A 9 4.92 19.19 -7.25
C LEU A 9 5.24 18.12 -6.18
N THR A 10 6.34 18.33 -5.44
CA THR A 10 6.71 17.45 -4.31
C THR A 10 5.61 17.42 -3.23
N ILE A 11 5.10 18.58 -2.83
CA ILE A 11 4.01 18.69 -1.86
C ILE A 11 2.76 18.00 -2.39
N PHE A 12 2.42 18.19 -3.65
CA PHE A 12 1.27 17.54 -4.28
C PHE A 12 1.39 16.01 -4.22
N TYR A 13 2.52 15.44 -4.67
CA TYR A 13 2.72 13.99 -4.64
C TYR A 13 2.78 13.43 -3.22
N ALA A 14 3.31 14.18 -2.26
CA ALA A 14 3.31 13.77 -0.85
C ALA A 14 1.88 13.69 -0.29
N CYS A 15 1.07 14.73 -0.50
CA CYS A 15 -0.34 14.73 -0.08
C CYS A 15 -1.15 13.63 -0.77
N PHE A 16 -0.96 13.48 -2.08
CA PHE A 16 -1.60 12.43 -2.87
C PHE A 16 -1.22 11.04 -2.37
N GLY A 17 0.06 10.80 -2.10
CA GLY A 17 0.56 9.54 -1.54
C GLY A 17 -0.05 9.21 -0.19
N ILE A 18 -0.16 10.20 0.72
CA ILE A 18 -0.80 10.02 2.03
C ILE A 18 -2.27 9.59 1.86
N ILE A 19 -3.02 10.25 0.99
CA ILE A 19 -4.43 9.91 0.72
C ILE A 19 -4.55 8.48 0.19
N LEU A 20 -3.71 8.08 -0.75
CA LEU A 20 -3.72 6.73 -1.30
C LEU A 20 -3.33 5.67 -0.28
N MET A 21 -2.32 5.93 0.57
CA MET A 21 -1.92 5.02 1.63
C MET A 21 -3.06 4.80 2.65
N LEU A 22 -3.73 5.87 3.07
CA LEU A 22 -4.87 5.78 3.99
C LEU A 22 -6.05 5.05 3.35
N THR A 23 -6.35 5.33 2.09
CA THR A 23 -7.42 4.66 1.34
C THR A 23 -7.14 3.17 1.21
N ALA A 24 -5.93 2.79 0.82
CA ALA A 24 -5.53 1.40 0.70
C ALA A 24 -5.59 0.65 2.04
N ASN A 25 -5.11 1.28 3.13
CA ASN A 25 -5.21 0.68 4.46
C ASN A 25 -6.68 0.47 4.88
N THR A 26 -7.57 1.42 4.55
CA THR A 26 -9.02 1.28 4.81
C THR A 26 -9.64 0.15 3.99
N VAL A 27 -9.21 -0.04 2.74
CA VAL A 27 -9.65 -1.16 1.92
C VAL A 27 -9.22 -2.49 2.53
N ILE A 28 -7.98 -2.59 3.02
CA ILE A 28 -7.50 -3.80 3.69
C ILE A 28 -8.26 -4.07 4.99
N ASP A 29 -8.54 -3.03 5.80
CA ASP A 29 -9.36 -3.11 7.02
C ASP A 29 -10.75 -3.71 6.74
N PHE A 30 -11.32 -3.43 5.57
CA PHE A 30 -12.59 -4.02 5.16
C PHE A 30 -12.53 -5.53 4.90
N PHE A 31 -11.39 -6.04 4.43
CA PHE A 31 -11.21 -7.48 4.13
C PHE A 31 -10.73 -8.31 5.33
N VAL A 32 -10.23 -7.68 6.38
CA VAL A 32 -9.81 -8.33 7.62
C VAL A 32 -10.93 -8.17 8.65
N PRO A 33 -11.43 -9.26 9.26
CA PRO A 33 -12.49 -9.15 10.26
C PRO A 33 -12.01 -8.32 11.47
N GLY A 34 -12.79 -7.31 11.84
CA GLY A 34 -12.49 -6.37 12.93
C GLY A 34 -12.16 -4.98 12.43
N LYS A 35 -12.04 -4.02 13.36
CA LYS A 35 -11.67 -2.64 13.05
C LYS A 35 -10.25 -2.37 13.51
N PHE A 36 -9.34 -2.09 12.59
CA PHE A 36 -7.92 -1.84 12.89
C PHE A 36 -7.72 -0.77 13.97
N SER A 37 -8.49 0.32 13.90
CA SER A 37 -8.38 1.41 14.88
C SER A 37 -8.73 0.98 16.31
N GLU A 38 -9.70 0.08 16.48
CA GLU A 38 -10.09 -0.45 17.79
C GLU A 38 -9.06 -1.45 18.31
N GLU A 39 -8.56 -2.32 17.45
CA GLU A 39 -7.55 -3.32 17.78
C GLU A 39 -6.21 -2.67 18.14
N ILE A 40 -5.80 -1.64 17.41
CA ILE A 40 -4.58 -0.88 17.74
C ILE A 40 -4.74 -0.18 19.10
N LYS A 41 -5.91 0.40 19.41
CA LYS A 41 -6.18 0.98 20.73
C LYS A 41 -6.12 -0.05 21.86
N ARG A 42 -6.47 -1.31 21.58
CA ARG A 42 -6.37 -2.42 22.52
C ARG A 42 -4.94 -2.96 22.67
N GLY A 43 -3.98 -2.43 21.90
CA GLY A 43 -2.59 -2.87 21.93
C GLY A 43 -2.33 -4.15 21.12
N ASN A 44 -3.18 -4.47 20.14
CA ASN A 44 -2.98 -5.62 19.27
C ASN A 44 -1.80 -5.40 18.32
N CYS A 45 -0.63 -5.91 18.70
CA CYS A 45 0.59 -5.80 17.93
C CYS A 45 0.51 -6.49 16.55
N ALA A 46 -0.29 -7.55 16.40
CA ALA A 46 -0.44 -8.24 15.14
C ALA A 46 -1.10 -7.34 14.08
N VAL A 47 -2.15 -6.60 14.45
CA VAL A 47 -2.80 -5.61 13.58
C VAL A 47 -1.86 -4.44 13.29
N ALA A 48 -1.06 -4.01 14.26
CA ALA A 48 -0.07 -2.95 14.03
C ALA A 48 0.98 -3.35 12.99
N TRP A 49 1.51 -4.58 13.04
CA TRP A 49 2.42 -5.11 12.03
C TRP A 49 1.78 -5.22 10.64
N LEU A 50 0.53 -5.68 10.57
CA LEU A 50 -0.23 -5.74 9.32
C LEU A 50 -0.37 -4.33 8.72
N SER A 51 -0.81 -3.34 9.51
CA SER A 51 -0.95 -1.96 9.05
C SER A 51 0.39 -1.35 8.62
N ALA A 52 1.47 -1.59 9.37
CA ALA A 52 2.81 -1.14 8.98
C ALA A 52 3.23 -1.72 7.62
N GLY A 53 3.00 -3.01 7.39
CA GLY A 53 3.28 -3.66 6.11
C GLY A 53 2.47 -3.06 4.97
N SER A 54 1.19 -2.75 5.18
CA SER A 54 0.35 -2.12 4.16
C SER A 54 0.84 -0.72 3.80
N PHE A 55 1.20 0.11 4.78
CA PHE A 55 1.72 1.45 4.53
C PHE A 55 3.06 1.42 3.77
N ILE A 56 3.99 0.56 4.19
CA ILE A 56 5.28 0.41 3.51
C ILE A 56 5.07 -0.12 2.09
N GLY A 57 4.21 -1.13 1.92
CA GLY A 57 3.93 -1.72 0.63
C GLY A 57 3.31 -0.74 -0.36
N ILE A 58 2.29 0.00 0.06
CA ILE A 58 1.65 1.01 -0.80
C ILE A 58 2.63 2.15 -1.09
N GLY A 59 3.42 2.59 -0.10
CA GLY A 59 4.45 3.62 -0.31
C GLY A 59 5.47 3.21 -1.36
N GLU A 60 5.91 1.95 -1.36
CA GLU A 60 6.85 1.44 -2.37
C GLU A 60 6.22 1.37 -3.77
N ILE A 61 4.97 0.93 -3.89
CA ILE A 61 4.25 0.92 -5.16
C ILE A 61 4.11 2.36 -5.69
N LEU A 62 3.73 3.31 -4.85
CA LEU A 62 3.62 4.72 -5.23
C LEU A 62 4.96 5.30 -5.68
N ARG A 63 6.05 4.99 -4.96
CA ARG A 63 7.40 5.38 -5.37
C ARG A 63 7.72 4.89 -6.77
N ALA A 64 7.47 3.61 -7.07
CA ALA A 64 7.72 3.05 -8.39
C ALA A 64 6.87 3.73 -9.48
N VAL A 65 5.59 3.98 -9.20
CA VAL A 65 4.68 4.67 -10.12
C VAL A 65 5.17 6.08 -10.46
N ILE A 66 5.56 6.86 -9.44
CA ILE A 66 6.05 8.23 -9.63
C ILE A 66 7.36 8.25 -10.44
N MET A 67 8.21 7.25 -10.26
CA MET A 67 9.50 7.12 -10.96
C MET A 67 9.36 6.43 -12.32
N SER A 68 8.20 5.92 -12.69
CA SER A 68 8.03 5.18 -13.94
C SER A 68 8.20 6.09 -15.17
N PRO A 69 8.74 5.57 -16.29
CA PRO A 69 8.87 6.32 -17.54
C PRO A 69 7.53 6.85 -18.07
N ALA A 70 6.44 6.14 -17.81
CA ALA A 70 5.09 6.56 -18.23
C ALA A 70 4.66 7.90 -17.60
N VAL A 71 5.23 8.27 -16.44
CA VAL A 71 4.96 9.53 -15.75
C VAL A 71 6.01 10.59 -16.06
N THR A 72 7.26 10.17 -16.28
CA THR A 72 8.42 11.07 -16.42
C THR A 72 8.74 11.48 -17.86
N THR A 73 8.21 10.83 -18.89
CA THR A 73 8.43 11.21 -20.30
C THR A 73 7.71 12.53 -20.62
N ALA A 74 8.48 13.55 -20.69
CA ALA A 74 8.17 14.96 -20.48
C ALA A 74 7.46 15.72 -21.63
N ASP A 75 6.92 15.05 -22.64
CA ASP A 75 6.15 15.72 -23.71
C ASP A 75 4.64 15.80 -23.41
N THR A 76 4.22 15.30 -22.27
CA THR A 76 2.83 15.30 -21.84
C THR A 76 2.59 16.35 -20.76
N SER A 77 1.47 17.06 -20.84
CA SER A 77 1.04 18.04 -19.83
C SER A 77 1.08 17.44 -18.42
N LEU A 78 1.35 18.24 -17.39
CA LEU A 78 1.31 17.85 -15.96
C LEU A 78 0.06 17.03 -15.60
N LEU A 79 -1.06 17.37 -16.24
CA LEU A 79 -2.33 16.66 -16.09
C LEU A 79 -2.21 15.19 -16.51
N HIS A 80 -1.52 14.91 -17.59
CA HIS A 80 -1.35 13.53 -18.08
C HIS A 80 -0.50 12.70 -17.12
N GLY A 81 0.58 13.27 -16.58
CA GLY A 81 1.40 12.61 -15.56
C GLY A 81 0.62 12.30 -14.28
N ILE A 82 -0.23 13.22 -13.82
CA ILE A 82 -1.10 13.01 -12.65
C ILE A 82 -2.10 11.89 -12.92
N VAL A 83 -2.80 11.91 -14.06
CA VAL A 83 -3.78 10.88 -14.43
C VAL A 83 -3.10 9.51 -14.53
N ALA A 84 -1.95 9.43 -15.17
CA ALA A 84 -1.18 8.18 -15.25
C ALA A 84 -0.81 7.68 -13.86
N SER A 85 -0.32 8.55 -12.96
CA SER A 85 0.00 8.19 -11.58
C SER A 85 -1.21 7.64 -10.82
N VAL A 86 -2.38 8.25 -10.97
CA VAL A 86 -3.63 7.76 -10.34
C VAL A 86 -3.99 6.37 -10.86
N VAL A 87 -3.97 6.18 -12.18
CA VAL A 87 -4.34 4.89 -12.79
C VAL A 87 -3.41 3.77 -12.34
N TYR A 88 -2.09 3.99 -12.40
CA TYR A 88 -1.12 2.98 -11.96
C TYR A 88 -1.17 2.74 -10.45
N ALA A 89 -1.41 3.77 -9.64
CA ALA A 89 -1.55 3.61 -8.21
C ALA A 89 -2.79 2.79 -7.84
N VAL A 90 -3.93 3.05 -8.48
CA VAL A 90 -5.15 2.26 -8.29
C VAL A 90 -4.92 0.82 -8.73
N LEU A 91 -4.30 0.60 -9.88
CA LEU A 91 -3.94 -0.75 -10.34
C LEU A 91 -3.03 -1.47 -9.33
N GLY A 92 -2.00 -0.78 -8.82
CA GLY A 92 -1.10 -1.31 -7.81
C GLY A 92 -1.82 -1.71 -6.52
N ILE A 93 -2.75 -0.88 -6.03
CA ILE A 93 -3.58 -1.17 -4.86
C ILE A 93 -4.46 -2.41 -5.11
N VAL A 94 -5.10 -2.49 -6.27
CA VAL A 94 -5.94 -3.65 -6.64
C VAL A 94 -5.11 -4.93 -6.67
N LEU A 95 -3.94 -4.91 -7.29
CA LEU A 95 -3.03 -6.05 -7.33
C LEU A 95 -2.54 -6.44 -5.93
N PHE A 96 -2.25 -5.45 -5.09
CA PHE A 96 -1.80 -5.65 -3.72
C PHE A 96 -2.88 -6.34 -2.86
N VAL A 97 -4.12 -5.82 -2.90
CA VAL A 97 -5.26 -6.41 -2.18
C VAL A 97 -5.58 -7.81 -2.71
N THR A 98 -5.58 -7.99 -4.03
CA THR A 98 -5.82 -9.29 -4.66
C THR A 98 -4.74 -10.30 -4.27
N GLY A 99 -3.48 -9.90 -4.28
CA GLY A 99 -2.35 -10.73 -3.84
C GLY A 99 -2.49 -11.16 -2.38
N TYR A 100 -2.85 -10.23 -1.50
CA TYR A 100 -3.14 -10.54 -0.10
C TYR A 100 -4.28 -11.55 0.03
N MET A 101 -5.39 -11.33 -0.67
CA MET A 101 -6.53 -12.26 -0.65
C MET A 101 -6.14 -13.66 -1.12
N PHE A 102 -5.35 -13.73 -2.21
CA PHE A 102 -4.86 -15.01 -2.73
C PHE A 102 -4.02 -15.76 -1.69
N ILE A 103 -3.09 -15.07 -1.03
CA ILE A 103 -2.23 -15.67 -0.01
C ILE A 103 -3.05 -16.07 1.22
N ASN A 104 -4.02 -15.26 1.64
CA ASN A 104 -4.90 -15.58 2.76
C ASN A 104 -5.75 -16.83 2.48
N ILE A 105 -6.20 -17.02 1.23
CA ILE A 105 -6.92 -18.22 0.78
C ILE A 105 -5.98 -19.43 0.75
N TRP A 106 -4.76 -19.27 0.29
CA TRP A 106 -3.76 -20.35 0.25
C TRP A 106 -3.40 -20.86 1.64
N HIS A 107 -3.32 -19.95 2.63
CA HIS A 107 -3.02 -20.26 4.02
C HIS A 107 -4.26 -20.60 4.87
N ARG A 108 -5.33 -21.11 4.27
CA ARG A 108 -6.60 -21.46 4.95
C ARG A 108 -6.43 -22.32 6.21
N LYS A 109 -5.38 -23.14 6.27
CA LYS A 109 -5.10 -23.99 7.45
C LYS A 109 -4.83 -23.18 8.72
N TYR A 110 -4.32 -21.96 8.61
CA TYR A 110 -3.90 -21.13 9.74
C TYR A 110 -4.92 -20.07 10.11
N LYS A 111 -6.03 -19.93 9.31
CA LYS A 111 -7.03 -18.87 9.56
C LYS A 111 -6.37 -17.53 9.91
N LEU A 112 -5.45 -17.10 9.05
CA LEU A 112 -4.50 -16.02 9.30
C LEU A 112 -5.16 -14.75 9.83
N SER A 113 -6.33 -14.37 9.29
CA SER A 113 -7.07 -13.20 9.74
C SER A 113 -7.61 -13.37 11.17
N GLU A 114 -8.05 -14.59 11.57
CA GLU A 114 -8.51 -14.86 12.95
C GLU A 114 -7.34 -14.79 13.94
N GLU A 115 -6.17 -15.32 13.57
CA GLU A 115 -4.97 -15.28 14.42
C GLU A 115 -4.48 -13.83 14.64
N ILE A 116 -4.54 -12.99 13.61
CA ILE A 116 -4.22 -11.57 13.72
C ILE A 116 -5.17 -10.88 14.72
N MET A 117 -6.47 -11.16 14.63
CA MET A 117 -7.46 -10.58 15.53
C MET A 117 -7.32 -11.08 16.96
N ARG A 118 -6.78 -12.27 17.18
CA ARG A 118 -6.43 -12.82 18.50
C ARG A 118 -5.15 -12.20 19.08
N GLY A 119 -4.45 -11.33 18.34
CA GLY A 119 -3.22 -10.71 18.78
C GLY A 119 -1.96 -11.56 18.56
N ASN A 120 -2.01 -12.59 17.69
CA ASN A 120 -0.85 -13.41 17.38
C ASN A 120 0.17 -12.59 16.57
N THR A 121 1.17 -12.05 17.25
CA THR A 121 2.21 -11.20 16.66
C THR A 121 2.96 -11.91 15.53
N ALA A 122 3.18 -13.23 15.62
CA ALA A 122 3.85 -13.98 14.56
C ALA A 122 3.04 -13.95 13.26
N ALA A 123 1.70 -14.06 13.34
CA ALA A 123 0.82 -13.92 12.19
C ALA A 123 0.89 -12.50 11.59
N GLY A 124 0.95 -11.46 12.43
CA GLY A 124 1.12 -10.09 12.01
C GLY A 124 2.43 -9.85 11.27
N ILE A 125 3.56 -10.36 11.79
CA ILE A 125 4.88 -10.28 11.16
C ILE A 125 4.90 -11.04 9.83
N LEU A 126 4.27 -12.19 9.74
CA LEU A 126 4.15 -12.95 8.49
C LEU A 126 3.44 -12.11 7.43
N VAL A 127 2.30 -11.50 7.76
CA VAL A 127 1.56 -10.66 6.81
C VAL A 127 2.34 -9.40 6.44
N PHE A 128 3.03 -8.80 7.37
CA PHE A 128 3.97 -7.70 7.08
C PHE A 128 4.97 -8.10 5.99
N GLY A 129 5.64 -9.25 6.15
CA GLY A 129 6.58 -9.77 5.15
C GLY A 129 5.94 -10.02 3.78
N ILE A 130 4.73 -10.57 3.78
CA ILE A 130 3.93 -10.78 2.55
C ILE A 130 3.65 -9.43 1.87
N PHE A 131 3.21 -8.44 2.60
CA PHE A 131 2.90 -7.13 2.04
C PHE A 131 4.13 -6.44 1.44
N VAL A 132 5.25 -6.47 2.14
CA VAL A 132 6.50 -5.92 1.62
C VAL A 132 6.95 -6.70 0.36
N GLY A 133 6.89 -8.02 0.39
CA GLY A 133 7.25 -8.86 -0.75
C GLY A 133 6.38 -8.61 -1.98
N LEU A 134 5.05 -8.54 -1.80
CA LEU A 134 4.12 -8.20 -2.89
C LEU A 134 4.41 -6.81 -3.47
N ALA A 135 4.66 -5.83 -2.60
CA ALA A 135 4.95 -4.48 -3.04
C ALA A 135 6.22 -4.41 -3.90
N LEU A 136 7.28 -5.12 -3.50
CA LEU A 136 8.52 -5.20 -4.27
C LEU A 136 8.31 -5.84 -5.65
N VAL A 137 7.50 -6.90 -5.73
CA VAL A 137 7.16 -7.55 -7.00
C VAL A 137 6.34 -6.62 -7.89
N ILE A 138 5.31 -5.96 -7.35
CA ILE A 138 4.45 -5.04 -8.10
C ILE A 138 5.26 -3.81 -8.53
N SER A 139 6.08 -3.23 -7.66
CA SER A 139 6.92 -2.07 -7.99
C SER A 139 7.92 -2.40 -9.11
N GLY A 140 8.50 -3.60 -9.09
CA GLY A 140 9.37 -4.07 -10.17
C GLY A 140 8.65 -4.28 -11.50
N ALA A 141 7.37 -4.58 -11.50
CA ALA A 141 6.56 -4.74 -12.71
C ALA A 141 6.08 -3.40 -13.31
N VAL A 142 6.01 -2.35 -12.50
CA VAL A 142 5.62 -0.98 -12.93
C VAL A 142 6.82 -0.21 -13.50
N HIS A 143 8.03 -0.56 -13.10
CA HIS A 143 9.27 0.11 -13.50
C HIS A 143 9.79 -0.44 -14.81
#